data_326af74782c7a466a152282dafa0e0e9
#
_entry.id   326af74782c7a466a152282dafa0e0e9
#
_cell.length_a   1.000
_cell.length_b   1.000
_cell.length_c   1.000
_cell.angle_alpha   90.00
_cell.angle_beta   90.00
_cell.angle_gamma   90.00
#
_symmetry.space_group_name_H-M   'P 1'
#
loop_
_entity.id
_entity.type
_entity.pdbx_description
1 polymer ?
#
loop_
_entity_poly.entity_id
_entity_poly.type
_entity_poly.pdbx_seq_one_letter_code
_entity_poly.pdbx_strand_id
1 'polypeptide(L)'
;MVEEHSQSLPPVRITRVVAAPLLGESPPGGWSNEIRPEDSIHTLIAVHTDAGITGFGSSFTDGRLAMAALAQLEPLCLGENALEPARVSEKLHQNTFWFGRGGTLTHAISGIDLALWDILGKVTGLPVSILAGGRHRDRVRPYCSLLMCDPAEMGETVARYRAQGFRAFKIGWGPFGRRDDARLDEAIVAAACAALPEGGQLLVDAGASDAYWPNGLKWALRTAEMLAAHGVGWFEEPLVPDALEDFVTLRRTARLPIAGGEVLTRRQSFLPFLTQGAFDIVQPDVTKVGGLTEQRRIVQTAQDFGVRYVGHGWNTALGLAADLQLAAAMPGVDLVEYIGGSAYLDDLTEVPFALDAEGMLAIPDAPGLGVRLDPDKVAKYTPRVAELFDAGAGA
;
A
#
# COMPACT_ATOMS: atom_id res chain seq x y z
N MET A 1 7.09 -17.53 47.19
CA MET A 1 8.12 -17.56 46.15
C MET A 1 7.38 -17.69 44.84
N VAL A 2 7.33 -16.61 44.05
CA VAL A 2 6.82 -16.61 42.68
C VAL A 2 8.03 -17.04 41.85
N GLU A 3 8.02 -18.27 41.31
CA GLU A 3 9.01 -18.69 40.36
C GLU A 3 8.87 -17.78 39.14
N GLU A 4 9.88 -16.95 38.91
CA GLU A 4 10.07 -16.17 37.72
C GLU A 4 10.31 -17.13 36.52
N HIS A 5 9.24 -17.58 35.90
CA HIS A 5 9.32 -18.16 34.56
C HIS A 5 9.31 -17.00 33.54
N SER A 6 10.42 -16.30 33.45
CA SER A 6 10.73 -15.51 32.25
C SER A 6 11.00 -16.47 31.11
N GLN A 7 9.94 -17.00 30.51
CA GLN A 7 10.04 -17.72 29.24
C GLN A 7 10.10 -16.67 28.12
N SER A 8 11.30 -16.09 27.91
CA SER A 8 11.58 -15.42 26.66
C SER A 8 11.46 -16.43 25.51
N LEU A 9 10.69 -16.10 24.46
CA LEU A 9 10.65 -16.93 23.27
C LEU A 9 12.08 -17.13 22.76
N PRO A 10 12.47 -18.38 22.42
CA PRO A 10 13.78 -18.62 21.85
C PRO A 10 13.92 -17.81 20.55
N PRO A 11 15.14 -17.34 20.22
CA PRO A 11 15.35 -16.59 18.99
C PRO A 11 15.09 -17.50 17.78
N VAL A 12 14.36 -16.95 16.80
CA VAL A 12 14.06 -17.58 15.50
C VAL A 12 14.98 -16.90 14.47
N ARG A 13 15.96 -17.66 13.93
CA ARG A 13 17.01 -17.10 13.09
C ARG A 13 16.62 -17.08 11.61
N ILE A 14 16.86 -15.96 10.96
CA ILE A 14 16.68 -15.84 9.51
C ILE A 14 17.77 -16.68 8.82
N THR A 15 17.36 -17.58 7.93
CA THR A 15 18.26 -18.47 7.16
C THR A 15 18.35 -18.09 5.69
N ARG A 16 17.32 -17.43 5.14
CA ARG A 16 17.25 -17.05 3.73
C ARG A 16 16.22 -15.95 3.50
N VAL A 17 16.47 -15.09 2.51
CA VAL A 17 15.49 -14.11 2.00
C VAL A 17 15.35 -14.28 0.49
N VAL A 18 14.12 -14.39 -0.01
CA VAL A 18 13.82 -14.67 -1.41
C VAL A 18 12.94 -13.57 -1.98
N ALA A 19 13.22 -13.15 -3.21
CA ALA A 19 12.33 -12.30 -4.01
C ALA A 19 11.76 -13.09 -5.18
N ALA A 20 10.46 -13.01 -5.39
CA ALA A 20 9.77 -13.59 -6.54
C ALA A 20 8.95 -12.49 -7.25
N PRO A 21 9.47 -11.95 -8.36
CA PRO A 21 8.76 -11.02 -9.20
C PRO A 21 7.44 -11.61 -9.72
N LEU A 22 6.36 -10.84 -9.63
CA LEU A 22 5.07 -11.19 -10.22
C LEU A 22 5.01 -10.61 -11.64
N LEU A 23 4.74 -11.45 -12.63
CA LEU A 23 4.66 -11.09 -14.04
C LEU A 23 3.21 -10.82 -14.45
N GLY A 24 3.02 -9.89 -15.37
CA GLY A 24 1.71 -9.53 -15.93
C GLY A 24 1.23 -8.16 -15.47
N GLU A 25 0.12 -7.73 -16.06
CA GLU A 25 -0.54 -6.48 -15.74
C GLU A 25 -1.57 -6.67 -14.62
N SER A 26 -1.57 -5.78 -13.65
CA SER A 26 -2.54 -5.83 -12.55
C SER A 26 -2.83 -4.42 -12.01
N PRO A 27 -4.00 -3.82 -12.36
CA PRO A 27 -5.05 -4.35 -13.26
C PRO A 27 -4.62 -4.40 -14.73
N PRO A 28 -5.36 -5.11 -15.58
CA PRO A 28 -5.11 -5.11 -17.04
C PRO A 28 -5.09 -3.69 -17.63
N GLY A 29 -4.14 -3.42 -18.53
CA GLY A 29 -3.92 -2.09 -19.11
C GLY A 29 -2.94 -1.23 -18.32
N GLY A 30 -2.54 -1.65 -17.11
CA GLY A 30 -1.58 -0.93 -16.27
C GLY A 30 -1.96 0.52 -15.98
N TRP A 31 -1.08 1.25 -15.31
CA TRP A 31 -1.25 2.67 -14.97
C TRP A 31 -0.37 3.60 -15.82
N SER A 32 0.63 3.05 -16.53
CA SER A 32 1.52 3.79 -17.43
C SER A 32 1.74 3.04 -18.73
N ASN A 33 1.66 3.73 -19.86
CA ASN A 33 1.97 3.17 -21.19
C ASN A 33 3.46 2.83 -21.39
N GLU A 34 4.33 3.27 -20.49
CA GLU A 34 5.77 3.01 -20.54
C GLU A 34 6.15 1.71 -19.81
N ILE A 35 5.26 1.20 -18.94
CA ILE A 35 5.44 -0.07 -18.26
C ILE A 35 4.85 -1.18 -19.12
N ARG A 36 5.69 -2.15 -19.48
CA ARG A 36 5.27 -3.28 -20.29
C ARG A 36 4.76 -4.43 -19.42
N PRO A 37 3.90 -5.31 -19.96
CA PRO A 37 3.37 -6.46 -19.20
C PRO A 37 4.44 -7.39 -18.65
N GLU A 38 5.60 -7.46 -19.29
CA GLU A 38 6.76 -8.22 -18.84
C GLU A 38 7.58 -7.53 -17.74
N ASP A 39 7.36 -6.24 -17.52
CA ASP A 39 8.01 -5.48 -16.45
C ASP A 39 7.21 -5.68 -15.15
N SER A 40 7.70 -6.53 -14.27
CA SER A 40 7.08 -6.72 -12.96
C SER A 40 7.36 -5.52 -12.05
N ILE A 41 6.31 -4.88 -11.53
CA ILE A 41 6.43 -3.83 -10.52
C ILE A 41 6.03 -4.30 -9.12
N HIS A 42 5.59 -5.55 -8.98
CA HIS A 42 5.28 -6.17 -7.70
C HIS A 42 6.13 -7.41 -7.50
N THR A 43 6.71 -7.52 -6.33
CA THR A 43 7.59 -8.63 -5.96
C THR A 43 7.17 -9.19 -4.62
N LEU A 44 6.90 -10.50 -4.55
CA LEU A 44 6.72 -11.19 -3.28
C LEU A 44 8.08 -11.41 -2.62
N ILE A 45 8.12 -11.24 -1.31
CA ILE A 45 9.30 -11.51 -0.49
C ILE A 45 8.96 -12.63 0.49
N ALA A 46 9.84 -13.64 0.56
CA ALA A 46 9.78 -14.67 1.59
C ALA A 46 11.01 -14.58 2.50
N VAL A 47 10.80 -14.68 3.81
CA VAL A 47 11.85 -14.79 4.82
C VAL A 47 11.73 -16.16 5.48
N HIS A 48 12.72 -17.03 5.29
CA HIS A 48 12.80 -18.36 5.87
C HIS A 48 13.59 -18.34 7.18
N THR A 49 13.25 -19.25 8.09
CA THR A 49 13.88 -19.33 9.40
C THR A 49 14.32 -20.75 9.75
N ASP A 50 15.24 -20.87 10.72
CA ASP A 50 15.70 -22.13 11.30
C ASP A 50 14.61 -22.92 12.07
N ALA A 51 13.51 -22.24 12.42
CA ALA A 51 12.34 -22.86 13.02
C ALA A 51 11.37 -23.47 11.99
N GLY A 52 11.69 -23.46 10.69
CA GLY A 52 10.82 -23.93 9.62
C GLY A 52 9.61 -23.05 9.36
N ILE A 53 9.60 -21.83 9.92
CA ILE A 53 8.54 -20.84 9.70
C ILE A 53 8.96 -19.88 8.60
N THR A 54 8.10 -19.71 7.59
CA THR A 54 8.29 -18.73 6.52
C THR A 54 7.29 -17.59 6.68
N GLY A 55 7.80 -16.36 6.64
CA GLY A 55 6.98 -15.15 6.54
C GLY A 55 6.95 -14.64 5.12
N PHE A 56 5.84 -13.99 4.77
CA PHE A 56 5.64 -13.43 3.45
C PHE A 56 5.37 -11.94 3.52
N GLY A 57 5.92 -11.20 2.57
CA GLY A 57 5.71 -9.78 2.37
C GLY A 57 5.64 -9.43 0.89
N SER A 58 5.44 -8.17 0.60
CA SER A 58 5.33 -7.63 -0.75
C SER A 58 6.10 -6.32 -0.87
N SER A 59 6.66 -6.07 -2.03
CA SER A 59 7.42 -4.87 -2.37
C SER A 59 6.93 -4.31 -3.70
N PHE A 60 6.67 -2.99 -3.75
CA PHE A 60 6.39 -2.27 -4.98
C PHE A 60 7.70 -1.84 -5.63
N THR A 61 8.26 -2.68 -6.49
CA THR A 61 9.45 -2.33 -7.28
C THR A 61 9.66 -3.36 -8.41
N ASP A 62 10.35 -2.95 -9.47
CA ASP A 62 10.73 -3.88 -10.55
C ASP A 62 11.46 -5.11 -9.98
N GLY A 63 11.07 -6.28 -10.45
CA GLY A 63 11.58 -7.55 -9.92
C GLY A 63 13.08 -7.72 -10.04
N ARG A 64 13.70 -7.21 -11.10
CA ARG A 64 15.17 -7.25 -11.30
C ARG A 64 15.86 -6.35 -10.28
N LEU A 65 15.27 -5.19 -10.01
CA LEU A 65 15.77 -4.25 -8.99
C LEU A 65 15.57 -4.83 -7.58
N ALA A 66 14.44 -5.49 -7.32
CA ALA A 66 14.20 -6.18 -6.04
C ALA A 66 15.25 -7.26 -5.78
N MET A 67 15.54 -8.10 -6.79
CA MET A 67 16.57 -9.14 -6.68
C MET A 67 17.97 -8.54 -6.44
N ALA A 68 18.31 -7.45 -7.12
CA ALA A 68 19.57 -6.74 -6.92
C ALA A 68 19.66 -6.13 -5.50
N ALA A 69 18.56 -5.54 -5.01
CA ALA A 69 18.48 -5.03 -3.64
C ALA A 69 18.66 -6.14 -2.60
N LEU A 70 18.02 -7.30 -2.81
CA LEU A 70 18.15 -8.44 -1.90
C LEU A 70 19.59 -8.95 -1.82
N ALA A 71 20.35 -8.92 -2.90
CA ALA A 71 21.78 -9.29 -2.85
C ALA A 71 22.60 -8.45 -1.85
N GLN A 72 22.13 -7.23 -1.54
CA GLN A 72 22.73 -6.37 -0.51
C GLN A 72 22.08 -6.54 0.86
N LEU A 73 20.79 -6.86 0.92
CA LEU A 73 20.01 -6.89 2.17
C LEU A 73 20.07 -8.25 2.85
N GLU A 74 20.07 -9.36 2.10
CA GLU A 74 20.07 -10.71 2.67
C GLU A 74 21.27 -10.97 3.60
N PRO A 75 22.52 -10.64 3.25
CA PRO A 75 23.67 -10.83 4.16
C PRO A 75 23.52 -10.08 5.49
N LEU A 76 22.76 -8.98 5.52
CA LEU A 76 22.45 -8.23 6.73
C LEU A 76 21.34 -8.88 7.57
N CYS A 77 20.47 -9.68 6.92
CA CYS A 77 19.36 -10.40 7.57
C CYS A 77 19.83 -11.73 8.19
N LEU A 78 20.75 -12.44 7.53
CA LEU A 78 21.13 -13.79 7.94
C LEU A 78 21.60 -13.86 9.39
N GLY A 79 21.03 -14.81 10.16
CA GLY A 79 21.32 -15.00 11.58
C GLY A 79 20.63 -14.01 12.52
N GLU A 80 19.94 -12.97 12.00
CA GLU A 80 19.16 -12.07 12.82
C GLU A 80 17.91 -12.75 13.40
N ASN A 81 17.43 -12.25 14.53
CA ASN A 81 16.20 -12.75 15.14
C ASN A 81 14.97 -12.19 14.42
N ALA A 82 14.24 -13.05 13.71
CA ALA A 82 13.04 -12.67 12.96
C ALA A 82 11.89 -12.15 13.84
N LEU A 83 11.94 -12.37 15.16
CA LEU A 83 10.95 -11.86 16.12
C LEU A 83 11.14 -10.38 16.48
N GLU A 84 12.12 -9.71 15.89
CA GLU A 84 12.46 -8.30 16.17
C GLU A 84 12.36 -7.43 14.90
N PRO A 85 11.18 -7.34 14.25
CA PRO A 85 11.03 -6.66 12.95
C PRO A 85 11.57 -5.23 12.97
N ALA A 86 11.24 -4.43 13.98
CA ALA A 86 11.70 -3.04 14.04
C ALA A 86 13.22 -2.89 14.19
N ARG A 87 13.89 -3.81 14.90
CA ARG A 87 15.34 -3.80 15.05
C ARG A 87 16.02 -4.20 13.75
N VAL A 88 15.53 -5.25 13.10
CA VAL A 88 16.07 -5.71 11.82
C VAL A 88 15.86 -4.64 10.74
N SER A 89 14.66 -4.08 10.63
CA SER A 89 14.35 -2.99 9.71
C SER A 89 15.30 -1.79 9.90
N GLU A 90 15.53 -1.33 11.15
CA GLU A 90 16.48 -0.24 11.41
C GLU A 90 17.90 -0.61 11.03
N LYS A 91 18.37 -1.85 11.31
CA LYS A 91 19.69 -2.35 10.86
C LYS A 91 19.83 -2.26 9.35
N LEU A 92 18.82 -2.69 8.59
CA LEU A 92 18.84 -2.64 7.14
C LEU A 92 18.96 -1.20 6.64
N HIS A 93 18.13 -0.30 7.15
CA HIS A 93 18.16 1.12 6.79
C HIS A 93 19.49 1.78 7.12
N GLN A 94 20.08 1.51 8.28
CA GLN A 94 21.36 2.12 8.69
C GLN A 94 22.54 1.64 7.85
N ASN A 95 22.53 0.38 7.41
CA ASN A 95 23.62 -0.18 6.63
C ASN A 95 23.53 0.11 5.12
N THR A 96 22.39 0.62 4.65
CA THR A 96 22.15 0.88 3.23
C THR A 96 21.92 2.35 2.88
N PHE A 97 21.92 3.26 3.86
CA PHE A 97 21.55 4.66 3.63
C PHE A 97 22.49 5.38 2.64
N TRP A 98 23.73 4.91 2.45
CA TRP A 98 24.67 5.40 1.45
C TRP A 98 24.27 5.07 0.01
N PHE A 99 23.45 4.03 -0.18
CA PHE A 99 22.97 3.60 -1.50
C PHE A 99 21.64 4.27 -1.88
N GLY A 100 21.12 5.13 -1.03
CA GLY A 100 19.88 5.84 -1.16
C GLY A 100 19.00 5.69 0.08
N ARG A 101 18.25 6.74 0.40
CA ARG A 101 17.37 6.79 1.57
C ARG A 101 15.90 6.58 1.20
N GLY A 102 15.65 6.10 -0.01
CA GLY A 102 14.35 5.86 -0.60
C GLY A 102 14.46 4.91 -1.79
N GLY A 103 13.38 4.76 -2.54
CA GLY A 103 13.32 3.93 -3.74
C GLY A 103 13.53 2.45 -3.47
N THR A 104 14.09 1.74 -4.43
CA THR A 104 14.17 0.26 -4.49
C THR A 104 14.65 -0.42 -3.20
N LEU A 105 15.69 0.09 -2.55
CA LEU A 105 16.18 -0.50 -1.30
C LEU A 105 15.14 -0.39 -0.18
N THR A 106 14.50 0.76 -0.03
CA THR A 106 13.45 0.95 0.97
C THR A 106 12.23 0.11 0.65
N HIS A 107 11.86 -0.01 -0.63
CA HIS A 107 10.77 -0.88 -1.07
C HIS A 107 11.07 -2.36 -0.76
N ALA A 108 12.28 -2.85 -1.03
CA ALA A 108 12.69 -4.21 -0.68
C ALA A 108 12.72 -4.44 0.85
N ILE A 109 13.17 -3.45 1.63
CA ILE A 109 13.09 -3.48 3.10
C ILE A 109 11.63 -3.56 3.56
N SER A 110 10.69 -2.90 2.86
CA SER A 110 9.25 -3.00 3.18
C SER A 110 8.77 -4.44 3.12
N GLY A 111 9.09 -5.15 2.04
CA GLY A 111 8.71 -6.57 1.90
C GLY A 111 9.33 -7.48 2.97
N ILE A 112 10.59 -7.23 3.34
CA ILE A 112 11.26 -7.96 4.44
C ILE A 112 10.57 -7.65 5.77
N ASP A 113 10.29 -6.39 6.07
CA ASP A 113 9.62 -5.98 7.31
C ASP A 113 8.24 -6.63 7.45
N LEU A 114 7.43 -6.64 6.38
CA LEU A 114 6.14 -7.33 6.35
C LEU A 114 6.28 -8.81 6.65
N ALA A 115 7.26 -9.49 6.04
CA ALA A 115 7.53 -10.91 6.27
C ALA A 115 7.95 -11.17 7.73
N LEU A 116 8.71 -10.28 8.35
CA LEU A 116 9.11 -10.39 9.76
C LEU A 116 7.92 -10.20 10.71
N TRP A 117 7.02 -9.26 10.44
CA TRP A 117 5.78 -9.12 11.19
C TRP A 117 4.88 -10.35 11.03
N ASP A 118 4.85 -10.96 9.84
CA ASP A 118 4.13 -12.20 9.58
C ASP A 118 4.72 -13.37 10.38
N ILE A 119 6.05 -13.51 10.44
CA ILE A 119 6.74 -14.50 11.29
C ILE A 119 6.42 -14.29 12.76
N LEU A 120 6.55 -13.05 13.25
CA LEU A 120 6.27 -12.73 14.64
C LEU A 120 4.85 -13.14 15.04
N GLY A 121 3.86 -12.86 14.19
CA GLY A 121 2.48 -13.27 14.40
C GLY A 121 2.31 -14.78 14.37
N LYS A 122 2.92 -15.49 13.41
CA LYS A 122 2.87 -16.95 13.31
C LYS A 122 3.48 -17.65 14.52
N VAL A 123 4.64 -17.17 15.00
CA VAL A 123 5.30 -17.72 16.20
C VAL A 123 4.51 -17.49 17.48
N THR A 124 3.91 -16.31 17.61
CA THR A 124 3.12 -15.96 18.82
C THR A 124 1.69 -16.46 18.77
N GLY A 125 1.22 -16.96 17.62
CA GLY A 125 -0.17 -17.36 17.41
C GLY A 125 -1.15 -16.18 17.37
N LEU A 126 -0.68 -14.94 17.09
CA LEU A 126 -1.46 -13.72 17.11
C LEU A 126 -1.49 -13.01 15.76
N PRO A 127 -2.60 -12.34 15.39
CA PRO A 127 -2.62 -11.46 14.25
C PRO A 127 -1.77 -10.21 14.53
N VAL A 128 -1.20 -9.64 13.47
CA VAL A 128 -0.33 -8.46 13.55
C VAL A 128 -1.00 -7.27 14.24
N SER A 129 -2.30 -7.07 14.06
CA SER A 129 -3.04 -5.99 14.71
C SER A 129 -2.98 -6.03 16.23
N ILE A 130 -2.99 -7.22 16.83
CA ILE A 130 -2.83 -7.38 18.28
C ILE A 130 -1.41 -7.02 18.71
N LEU A 131 -0.41 -7.47 17.97
CA LEU A 131 1.01 -7.19 18.24
C LEU A 131 1.36 -5.71 18.02
N ALA A 132 0.65 -5.04 17.10
CA ALA A 132 0.84 -3.63 16.79
C ALA A 132 0.15 -2.67 17.80
N GLY A 133 -0.57 -3.18 18.79
CA GLY A 133 -1.15 -2.37 19.86
C GLY A 133 -2.59 -2.73 20.25
N GLY A 134 -3.23 -3.66 19.56
CA GLY A 134 -4.60 -4.09 19.80
C GLY A 134 -5.56 -3.61 18.71
N ARG A 135 -6.79 -4.11 18.75
CA ARG A 135 -7.80 -3.83 17.72
C ARG A 135 -8.79 -2.76 18.17
N HIS A 136 -8.98 -1.77 17.31
CA HIS A 136 -10.03 -0.76 17.41
C HIS A 136 -11.29 -1.13 16.59
N ARG A 137 -11.15 -2.05 15.61
CA ARG A 137 -12.24 -2.51 14.73
C ARG A 137 -11.97 -3.90 14.16
N ASP A 138 -13.04 -4.58 13.74
CA ASP A 138 -12.99 -5.91 13.12
C ASP A 138 -13.25 -5.88 11.61
N ARG A 139 -13.63 -4.72 11.07
CA ARG A 139 -13.87 -4.50 9.65
C ARG A 139 -13.59 -3.05 9.27
N VAL A 140 -13.29 -2.83 8.00
CA VAL A 140 -12.99 -1.51 7.45
C VAL A 140 -13.61 -1.36 6.07
N ARG A 141 -13.95 -0.14 5.67
CA ARG A 141 -14.50 0.14 4.34
C ARG A 141 -13.38 0.20 3.31
N PRO A 142 -13.42 -0.62 2.24
CA PRO A 142 -12.56 -0.40 1.10
C PRO A 142 -13.13 0.70 0.20
N TYR A 143 -12.25 1.48 -0.42
CA TYR A 143 -12.58 2.19 -1.63
C TYR A 143 -12.02 1.44 -2.84
N CYS A 144 -12.85 1.28 -3.89
CA CYS A 144 -12.42 0.64 -5.13
C CYS A 144 -11.59 1.64 -5.95
N SER A 145 -10.31 1.37 -6.11
CA SER A 145 -9.40 2.19 -6.92
C SER A 145 -9.44 1.75 -8.37
N LEU A 146 -9.73 2.68 -9.27
CA LEU A 146 -9.98 2.46 -10.69
C LEU A 146 -9.15 3.44 -11.53
N LEU A 147 -8.66 2.98 -12.67
CA LEU A 147 -8.02 3.86 -13.65
C LEU A 147 -9.08 4.68 -14.40
N MET A 148 -8.79 5.97 -14.62
CA MET A 148 -9.66 6.83 -15.41
C MET A 148 -9.64 6.46 -16.89
N CYS A 149 -10.80 6.51 -17.50
CA CYS A 149 -11.05 6.29 -18.92
C CYS A 149 -12.04 7.34 -19.47
N ASP A 150 -12.52 7.16 -20.68
CA ASP A 150 -13.52 8.07 -21.26
C ASP A 150 -14.81 8.09 -20.41
N PRO A 151 -15.56 9.22 -20.39
CA PRO A 151 -16.69 9.40 -19.45
C PRO A 151 -17.73 8.29 -19.48
N ALA A 152 -18.12 7.79 -20.65
CA ALA A 152 -19.12 6.73 -20.77
C ALA A 152 -18.64 5.42 -20.12
N GLU A 153 -17.42 5.02 -20.41
CA GLU A 153 -16.79 3.82 -19.85
C GLU A 153 -16.56 3.97 -18.32
N MET A 154 -16.21 5.18 -17.87
CA MET A 154 -15.99 5.45 -16.43
C MET A 154 -17.26 5.21 -15.62
N GLY A 155 -18.42 5.71 -16.10
CA GLY A 155 -19.70 5.47 -15.47
C GLY A 155 -20.07 3.99 -15.40
N GLU A 156 -19.85 3.23 -16.49
CA GLU A 156 -20.09 1.78 -16.55
C GLU A 156 -19.16 1.01 -15.58
N THR A 157 -17.89 1.42 -15.50
CA THR A 157 -16.93 0.78 -14.62
C THR A 157 -17.29 0.98 -13.15
N VAL A 158 -17.63 2.19 -12.73
CA VAL A 158 -18.13 2.45 -11.37
C VAL A 158 -19.41 1.64 -11.08
N ALA A 159 -20.36 1.60 -12.03
CA ALA A 159 -21.59 0.83 -11.86
C ALA A 159 -21.34 -0.67 -11.70
N ARG A 160 -20.35 -1.22 -12.42
CA ARG A 160 -19.95 -2.63 -12.31
C ARG A 160 -19.43 -2.98 -10.92
N TYR A 161 -18.55 -2.16 -10.32
CA TYR A 161 -18.01 -2.41 -8.98
C TYR A 161 -19.02 -2.05 -7.87
N ARG A 162 -19.90 -1.06 -8.11
CA ARG A 162 -21.05 -0.82 -7.24
C ARG A 162 -21.94 -2.07 -7.12
N ALA A 163 -22.17 -2.79 -8.21
CA ALA A 163 -22.94 -4.03 -8.20
C ALA A 163 -22.25 -5.15 -7.40
N GLN A 164 -20.93 -5.08 -7.19
CA GLN A 164 -20.18 -5.98 -6.31
C GLN A 164 -20.24 -5.60 -4.83
N GLY A 165 -20.85 -4.45 -4.49
CA GLY A 165 -21.02 -4.00 -3.10
C GLY A 165 -20.14 -2.84 -2.66
N PHE A 166 -19.23 -2.35 -3.51
CA PHE A 166 -18.41 -1.16 -3.19
C PHE A 166 -19.28 0.09 -3.04
N ARG A 167 -18.93 0.94 -2.06
CA ARG A 167 -19.64 2.19 -1.76
C ARG A 167 -18.75 3.43 -1.84
N ALA A 168 -17.44 3.26 -1.85
CA ALA A 168 -16.45 4.31 -2.05
C ALA A 168 -15.59 3.95 -3.26
N PHE A 169 -15.24 4.95 -4.06
CA PHE A 169 -14.48 4.79 -5.30
C PHE A 169 -13.40 5.85 -5.40
N LYS A 170 -12.20 5.46 -5.77
CA LYS A 170 -11.15 6.37 -6.24
C LYS A 170 -11.01 6.18 -7.75
N ILE A 171 -11.00 7.27 -8.50
CA ILE A 171 -10.65 7.26 -9.91
C ILE A 171 -9.39 8.09 -10.10
N GLY A 172 -8.46 7.57 -10.88
CA GLY A 172 -7.17 8.25 -11.01
C GLY A 172 -6.45 7.97 -12.32
N TRP A 173 -5.42 8.77 -12.55
CA TRP A 173 -4.52 8.64 -13.70
C TRP A 173 -5.24 8.84 -15.04
N GLY A 174 -4.86 8.14 -16.12
CA GLY A 174 -5.51 8.23 -17.41
C GLY A 174 -5.42 9.61 -18.06
N PRO A 175 -6.49 10.10 -18.70
CA PRO A 175 -6.45 11.37 -19.45
C PRO A 175 -6.54 12.61 -18.55
N PHE A 176 -6.96 12.48 -17.29
CA PHE A 176 -7.26 13.57 -16.36
C PHE A 176 -6.05 14.47 -16.13
N GLY A 177 -6.22 15.77 -16.39
CA GLY A 177 -5.16 16.77 -16.27
C GLY A 177 -4.04 16.67 -17.34
N ARG A 178 -4.03 15.62 -18.19
CA ARG A 178 -2.98 15.40 -19.18
C ARG A 178 -3.32 15.89 -20.58
N ARG A 179 -4.60 16.01 -20.90
CA ARG A 179 -5.06 16.44 -22.22
C ARG A 179 -5.33 17.94 -22.35
N ASP A 180 -5.07 18.75 -21.31
CA ASP A 180 -5.41 20.16 -21.24
C ASP A 180 -6.88 20.45 -21.65
N ASP A 181 -7.79 19.60 -21.23
CA ASP A 181 -9.22 19.66 -21.52
C ASP A 181 -10.05 19.59 -20.22
N ALA A 182 -10.30 20.75 -19.61
CA ALA A 182 -11.07 20.84 -18.39
C ALA A 182 -12.52 20.34 -18.52
N ARG A 183 -13.08 20.31 -19.74
CA ARG A 183 -14.44 19.78 -19.97
C ARG A 183 -14.43 18.26 -19.93
N LEU A 184 -13.37 17.65 -20.49
CA LEU A 184 -13.19 16.22 -20.40
C LEU A 184 -12.97 15.80 -18.95
N ASP A 185 -12.09 16.50 -18.21
CA ASP A 185 -11.83 16.22 -16.79
C ASP A 185 -13.14 16.26 -15.97
N GLU A 186 -13.95 17.31 -16.15
CA GLU A 186 -15.24 17.44 -15.48
C GLU A 186 -16.25 16.36 -15.91
N ALA A 187 -16.29 15.98 -17.20
CA ALA A 187 -17.20 14.97 -17.72
C ALA A 187 -16.89 13.58 -17.14
N ILE A 188 -15.62 13.22 -16.96
CA ILE A 188 -15.18 11.97 -16.30
C ILE A 188 -15.68 11.93 -14.86
N VAL A 189 -15.46 13.01 -14.10
CA VAL A 189 -15.90 13.13 -12.71
C VAL A 189 -17.43 13.04 -12.59
N ALA A 190 -18.15 13.80 -13.46
CA ALA A 190 -19.62 13.80 -13.47
C ALA A 190 -20.19 12.41 -13.78
N ALA A 191 -19.62 11.68 -14.75
CA ALA A 191 -20.03 10.32 -15.10
C ALA A 191 -19.80 9.34 -13.93
N ALA A 192 -18.66 9.43 -13.26
CA ALA A 192 -18.38 8.62 -12.07
C ALA A 192 -19.36 8.94 -10.92
N CYS A 193 -19.61 10.24 -10.64
CA CYS A 193 -20.55 10.67 -9.61
C CYS A 193 -21.97 10.15 -9.88
N ALA A 194 -22.43 10.21 -11.13
CA ALA A 194 -23.77 9.74 -11.52
C ALA A 194 -23.95 8.22 -11.34
N ALA A 195 -22.87 7.46 -11.35
CA ALA A 195 -22.87 6.01 -11.19
C ALA A 195 -22.76 5.54 -9.72
N LEU A 196 -22.49 6.43 -8.77
CA LEU A 196 -22.34 6.09 -7.35
C LEU A 196 -23.64 5.47 -6.77
N PRO A 197 -23.54 4.60 -5.75
CA PRO A 197 -24.70 4.23 -4.94
C PRO A 197 -25.20 5.43 -4.10
N GLU A 198 -26.41 5.33 -3.59
CA GLU A 198 -26.91 6.31 -2.61
C GLU A 198 -25.98 6.39 -1.39
N GLY A 199 -25.57 7.61 -1.03
CA GLY A 199 -24.57 7.85 0.03
C GLY A 199 -23.15 7.39 -0.32
N GLY A 200 -22.89 7.05 -1.58
CA GLY A 200 -21.57 6.69 -2.06
C GLY A 200 -20.59 7.86 -2.11
N GLN A 201 -19.29 7.57 -2.11
CA GLN A 201 -18.21 8.56 -2.11
C GLN A 201 -17.33 8.40 -3.33
N LEU A 202 -17.01 9.52 -4.00
CA LEU A 202 -16.00 9.60 -5.04
C LEU A 202 -14.75 10.30 -4.49
N LEU A 203 -13.57 9.78 -4.86
CA LEU A 203 -12.24 10.27 -4.55
C LEU A 203 -11.51 10.43 -5.89
N VAL A 204 -10.70 11.46 -6.03
CA VAL A 204 -10.02 11.73 -7.31
C VAL A 204 -8.53 11.85 -7.10
N ASP A 205 -7.78 11.12 -7.91
CA ASP A 205 -6.33 11.08 -7.95
C ASP A 205 -5.81 11.62 -9.29
N ALA A 206 -5.04 12.69 -9.26
CA ALA A 206 -4.44 13.23 -10.48
C ALA A 206 -3.21 12.43 -10.93
N GLY A 207 -2.53 11.75 -10.01
CA GLY A 207 -1.32 10.99 -10.29
C GLY A 207 -0.18 11.87 -10.80
N ALA A 208 0.04 13.04 -10.19
CA ALA A 208 1.10 13.96 -10.61
C ALA A 208 2.52 13.51 -10.22
N SER A 209 2.63 12.35 -9.57
CA SER A 209 3.89 11.64 -9.39
C SER A 209 4.42 11.00 -10.68
N ASP A 210 3.59 10.98 -11.73
CA ASP A 210 3.98 10.51 -13.06
C ASP A 210 4.99 11.44 -13.74
N ALA A 211 5.84 10.86 -14.58
CA ALA A 211 6.78 11.61 -15.40
C ALA A 211 6.06 12.62 -16.31
N TYR A 212 6.69 13.78 -16.48
CA TYR A 212 6.20 14.83 -17.38
C TYR A 212 4.84 15.44 -17.01
N TRP A 213 4.48 15.46 -15.71
CA TRP A 213 3.26 16.13 -15.26
C TRP A 213 3.23 17.60 -15.71
N PRO A 214 2.23 18.03 -16.52
CA PRO A 214 2.27 19.33 -17.17
C PRO A 214 1.72 20.47 -16.33
N ASN A 215 1.06 20.16 -15.20
CA ASN A 215 0.26 21.14 -14.46
C ASN A 215 0.95 21.60 -13.16
N GLY A 216 0.56 22.77 -12.69
CA GLY A 216 1.02 23.35 -11.44
C GLY A 216 -0.13 23.90 -10.60
N LEU A 217 0.19 24.70 -9.58
CA LEU A 217 -0.74 25.19 -8.57
C LEU A 217 -2.01 25.82 -9.15
N LYS A 218 -1.90 26.61 -10.24
CA LYS A 218 -3.08 27.27 -10.83
C LYS A 218 -4.11 26.31 -11.41
N TRP A 219 -3.62 25.22 -12.02
CA TRP A 219 -4.50 24.11 -12.47
C TRP A 219 -5.11 23.41 -11.28
N ALA A 220 -4.30 23.04 -10.30
CA ALA A 220 -4.75 22.34 -9.11
C ALA A 220 -5.85 23.11 -8.34
N LEU A 221 -5.71 24.44 -8.20
CA LEU A 221 -6.73 25.27 -7.57
C LEU A 221 -8.06 25.27 -8.34
N ARG A 222 -8.03 25.46 -9.67
CA ARG A 222 -9.26 25.41 -10.49
C ARG A 222 -9.93 24.04 -10.47
N THR A 223 -9.11 22.99 -10.56
CA THR A 223 -9.61 21.61 -10.51
C THR A 223 -10.20 21.28 -9.15
N ALA A 224 -9.57 21.71 -8.06
CA ALA A 224 -10.12 21.55 -6.71
C ALA A 224 -11.50 22.21 -6.54
N GLU A 225 -11.74 23.38 -7.14
CA GLU A 225 -13.06 24.03 -7.13
C GLU A 225 -14.12 23.19 -7.88
N MET A 226 -13.76 22.67 -9.04
CA MET A 226 -14.64 21.77 -9.82
C MET A 226 -14.96 20.52 -9.03
N LEU A 227 -13.95 19.84 -8.48
CA LEU A 227 -14.14 18.62 -7.68
C LEU A 227 -15.01 18.86 -6.44
N ALA A 228 -14.81 19.98 -5.75
CA ALA A 228 -15.64 20.36 -4.61
C ALA A 228 -17.11 20.60 -5.01
N ALA A 229 -17.37 21.17 -6.20
CA ALA A 229 -18.73 21.36 -6.72
C ALA A 229 -19.44 20.04 -7.02
N HIS A 230 -18.71 18.96 -7.36
CA HIS A 230 -19.22 17.63 -7.55
C HIS A 230 -19.28 16.78 -6.26
N GLY A 231 -18.87 17.35 -5.10
CA GLY A 231 -18.90 16.64 -3.82
C GLY A 231 -17.84 15.55 -3.67
N VAL A 232 -16.72 15.66 -4.38
CA VAL A 232 -15.58 14.75 -4.28
C VAL A 232 -14.98 14.79 -2.87
N GLY A 233 -14.64 13.62 -2.32
CA GLY A 233 -14.20 13.49 -0.93
C GLY A 233 -12.77 13.95 -0.67
N TRP A 234 -11.86 13.79 -1.64
CA TRP A 234 -10.52 14.37 -1.62
C TRP A 234 -9.92 14.52 -3.03
N PHE A 235 -8.89 15.32 -3.14
CA PHE A 235 -8.05 15.47 -4.32
C PHE A 235 -6.62 15.00 -4.00
N GLU A 236 -6.23 13.88 -4.61
CA GLU A 236 -4.98 13.19 -4.38
C GLU A 236 -3.94 13.59 -5.43
N GLU A 237 -2.72 13.81 -5.01
CA GLU A 237 -1.53 14.12 -5.82
C GLU A 237 -1.75 15.06 -7.02
N PRO A 238 -2.34 16.26 -6.83
CA PRO A 238 -2.54 17.21 -7.94
C PRO A 238 -1.28 17.96 -8.39
N LEU A 239 -0.17 17.79 -7.68
CA LEU A 239 1.11 18.46 -7.88
C LEU A 239 2.24 17.45 -7.78
N VAL A 240 3.37 17.72 -8.46
CA VAL A 240 4.56 16.87 -8.34
C VAL A 240 5.01 16.74 -6.88
N PRO A 241 5.53 15.57 -6.46
CA PRO A 241 5.82 15.29 -5.06
C PRO A 241 6.73 16.29 -4.35
N ASP A 242 7.62 16.95 -5.10
CA ASP A 242 8.59 17.92 -4.56
C ASP A 242 8.00 19.34 -4.34
N ALA A 243 6.75 19.59 -4.79
CA ALA A 243 6.12 20.92 -4.72
C ALA A 243 5.51 21.23 -3.33
N LEU A 244 6.26 21.04 -2.27
CA LEU A 244 5.79 21.18 -0.89
C LEU A 244 5.07 22.52 -0.60
N GLU A 245 5.64 23.65 -1.03
CA GLU A 245 5.06 24.97 -0.79
C GLU A 245 3.72 25.16 -1.53
N ASP A 246 3.62 24.59 -2.74
CA ASP A 246 2.38 24.62 -3.51
C ASP A 246 1.31 23.73 -2.88
N PHE A 247 1.66 22.56 -2.33
CA PHE A 247 0.75 21.74 -1.54
C PHE A 247 0.22 22.48 -0.30
N VAL A 248 1.10 23.18 0.44
CA VAL A 248 0.70 24.02 1.58
C VAL A 248 -0.29 25.10 1.17
N THR A 249 -0.04 25.75 0.03
CA THR A 249 -0.93 26.81 -0.52
C THR A 249 -2.25 26.21 -0.97
N LEU A 250 -2.22 25.10 -1.70
CA LEU A 250 -3.41 24.40 -2.19
C LEU A 250 -4.30 23.95 -1.03
N ARG A 251 -3.74 23.26 -0.04
CA ARG A 251 -4.48 22.81 1.14
C ARG A 251 -5.19 23.94 1.88
N ARG A 252 -4.52 25.09 2.03
CA ARG A 252 -5.12 26.26 2.72
C ARG A 252 -6.25 26.90 1.94
N THR A 253 -6.27 26.73 0.63
CA THR A 253 -7.20 27.43 -0.29
C THR A 253 -8.35 26.54 -0.74
N ALA A 254 -8.10 25.24 -0.97
CA ALA A 254 -9.08 24.28 -1.46
C ALA A 254 -10.21 24.05 -0.45
N ARG A 255 -11.42 23.80 -0.98
CA ARG A 255 -12.62 23.49 -0.16
C ARG A 255 -12.79 22.00 0.12
N LEU A 256 -12.02 21.16 -0.54
CA LEU A 256 -12.00 19.71 -0.31
C LEU A 256 -10.63 19.29 0.25
N PRO A 257 -10.54 18.17 0.98
CA PRO A 257 -9.29 17.68 1.50
C PRO A 257 -8.26 17.39 0.40
N ILE A 258 -7.00 17.71 0.68
CA ILE A 258 -5.84 17.39 -0.17
C ILE A 258 -5.13 16.19 0.40
N ALA A 259 -4.92 15.18 -0.45
CA ALA A 259 -4.28 13.93 -0.10
C ALA A 259 -2.98 13.74 -0.88
N GLY A 260 -2.05 12.95 -0.33
CA GLY A 260 -0.82 12.59 -1.01
C GLY A 260 0.21 11.89 -0.13
N GLY A 261 1.32 11.51 -0.75
CA GLY A 261 2.45 10.91 -0.05
C GLY A 261 2.76 9.46 -0.42
N GLU A 262 2.13 8.87 -1.42
CA GLU A 262 2.36 7.49 -1.85
C GLU A 262 3.78 7.21 -2.35
N VAL A 263 4.47 8.23 -2.86
CA VAL A 263 5.86 8.12 -3.34
C VAL A 263 6.90 8.47 -2.27
N LEU A 264 6.47 9.01 -1.13
CA LEU A 264 7.37 9.32 -0.02
C LEU A 264 7.80 8.03 0.68
N THR A 265 9.07 7.97 1.06
CA THR A 265 9.66 6.79 1.70
C THR A 265 10.26 7.16 3.05
N ARG A 266 10.06 6.31 4.06
CA ARG A 266 10.47 6.50 5.44
C ARG A 266 9.85 7.75 6.09
N ARG A 267 9.67 7.72 7.40
CA ARG A 267 9.06 8.81 8.20
C ARG A 267 9.72 10.18 8.00
N GLN A 268 11.04 10.21 7.73
CA GLN A 268 11.77 11.48 7.54
C GLN A 268 11.30 12.29 6.33
N SER A 269 10.83 11.61 5.27
CA SER A 269 10.30 12.28 4.08
C SER A 269 8.91 12.89 4.33
N PHE A 270 8.13 12.31 5.24
CA PHE A 270 6.81 12.81 5.59
C PHE A 270 6.84 14.03 6.54
N LEU A 271 7.87 14.13 7.38
CA LEU A 271 7.94 15.20 8.39
C LEU A 271 7.79 16.61 7.83
N PRO A 272 8.44 17.02 6.72
CA PRO A 272 8.25 18.35 6.15
C PRO A 272 6.80 18.64 5.74
N PHE A 273 6.12 17.65 5.14
CA PHE A 273 4.72 17.78 4.72
C PHE A 273 3.76 17.87 5.91
N LEU A 274 3.99 17.07 6.94
CA LEU A 274 3.17 17.11 8.16
C LEU A 274 3.37 18.43 8.94
N THR A 275 4.63 18.83 9.17
CA THR A 275 4.95 20.01 9.98
C THR A 275 4.57 21.32 9.31
N GLN A 276 4.59 21.40 7.98
CA GLN A 276 4.18 22.60 7.23
C GLN A 276 2.70 22.58 6.86
N GLY A 277 2.01 21.46 7.09
CA GLY A 277 0.57 21.33 6.82
C GLY A 277 0.28 21.31 5.31
N ALA A 278 0.96 20.41 4.59
CA ALA A 278 0.78 20.24 3.15
C ALA A 278 -0.42 19.33 2.79
N PHE A 279 -0.77 18.38 3.68
CA PHE A 279 -1.84 17.43 3.45
C PHE A 279 -2.92 17.49 4.55
N ASP A 280 -4.17 17.23 4.18
CA ASP A 280 -5.26 16.88 5.09
C ASP A 280 -5.27 15.36 5.34
N ILE A 281 -4.84 14.59 4.31
CA ILE A 281 -4.78 13.13 4.33
C ILE A 281 -3.39 12.71 3.85
N VAL A 282 -2.69 11.92 4.66
CA VAL A 282 -1.40 11.34 4.30
C VAL A 282 -1.57 9.89 3.86
N GLN A 283 -0.90 9.49 2.76
CA GLN A 283 -1.11 8.21 2.10
C GLN A 283 0.21 7.43 1.90
N PRO A 284 0.91 7.03 2.98
CA PRO A 284 2.06 6.15 2.84
C PRO A 284 1.64 4.78 2.31
N ASP A 285 2.48 4.17 1.48
CA ASP A 285 2.31 2.81 0.98
C ASP A 285 3.18 1.83 1.77
N VAL A 286 2.55 0.81 2.36
CA VAL A 286 3.22 -0.17 3.22
C VAL A 286 4.31 -0.96 2.47
N THR A 287 4.21 -1.08 1.16
CA THR A 287 5.17 -1.79 0.31
C THR A 287 6.30 -0.90 -0.24
N LYS A 288 6.21 0.42 0.00
CA LYS A 288 7.20 1.43 -0.42
C LYS A 288 7.92 2.10 0.75
N VAL A 289 7.22 2.33 1.86
CA VAL A 289 7.63 3.27 2.92
C VAL A 289 8.68 2.72 3.89
N GLY A 290 8.93 1.43 3.88
CA GLY A 290 9.78 0.71 4.84
C GLY A 290 8.99 -0.29 5.70
N GLY A 291 7.83 -0.73 5.21
CA GLY A 291 6.97 -1.73 5.83
C GLY A 291 6.09 -1.19 6.97
N LEU A 292 5.45 -2.11 7.67
CA LEU A 292 4.58 -1.81 8.82
C LEU A 292 5.28 -1.04 9.93
N THR A 293 6.55 -1.33 10.17
CA THR A 293 7.36 -0.65 11.18
C THR A 293 7.43 0.86 10.93
N GLU A 294 7.70 1.29 9.71
CA GLU A 294 7.77 2.71 9.36
C GLU A 294 6.36 3.31 9.19
N GLN A 295 5.44 2.60 8.55
CA GLN A 295 4.07 3.10 8.33
C GLN A 295 3.37 3.40 9.65
N ARG A 296 3.47 2.50 10.64
CA ARG A 296 2.92 2.73 11.98
C ARG A 296 3.44 4.04 12.61
N ARG A 297 4.74 4.33 12.48
CA ARG A 297 5.35 5.57 12.99
C ARG A 297 4.83 6.80 12.25
N ILE A 298 4.65 6.70 10.94
CA ILE A 298 4.09 7.79 10.12
C ILE A 298 2.65 8.07 10.54
N VAL A 299 1.82 7.02 10.72
CA VAL A 299 0.43 7.17 11.17
C VAL A 299 0.35 7.86 12.52
N GLN A 300 1.16 7.44 13.49
CA GLN A 300 1.20 8.06 14.82
C GLN A 300 1.61 9.54 14.73
N THR A 301 2.65 9.84 13.95
CA THR A 301 3.09 11.23 13.73
C THR A 301 2.00 12.06 13.04
N ALA A 302 1.33 11.52 12.01
CA ALA A 302 0.24 12.21 11.34
C ALA A 302 -0.91 12.55 12.31
N GLN A 303 -1.27 11.63 13.20
CA GLN A 303 -2.27 11.85 14.24
C GLN A 303 -1.86 12.97 15.20
N ASP A 304 -0.57 13.05 15.60
CA ASP A 304 -0.06 14.14 16.45
C ASP A 304 -0.19 15.52 15.78
N PHE A 305 -0.15 15.58 14.45
CA PHE A 305 -0.39 16.81 13.67
C PHE A 305 -1.84 17.01 13.23
N GLY A 306 -2.77 16.14 13.64
CA GLY A 306 -4.18 16.21 13.24
C GLY A 306 -4.42 15.91 11.76
N VAL A 307 -3.50 15.21 11.10
CA VAL A 307 -3.61 14.78 9.70
C VAL A 307 -4.22 13.38 9.66
N ARG A 308 -5.26 13.21 8.83
CA ARG A 308 -5.89 11.90 8.64
C ARG A 308 -4.95 10.97 7.88
N TYR A 309 -4.96 9.70 8.22
CA TYR A 309 -4.26 8.65 7.49
C TYR A 309 -5.24 7.80 6.69
N VAL A 310 -4.90 7.55 5.44
CA VAL A 310 -5.50 6.51 4.58
C VAL A 310 -4.35 5.90 3.78
N GLY A 311 -4.07 4.61 3.93
CA GLY A 311 -2.97 3.96 3.21
C GLY A 311 -3.19 3.95 1.70
N HIS A 312 -2.13 4.24 0.92
CA HIS A 312 -2.08 3.90 -0.50
C HIS A 312 -1.86 2.39 -0.65
N GLY A 313 -2.57 1.75 -1.57
CA GLY A 313 -2.62 0.31 -1.67
C GLY A 313 -2.52 -0.26 -3.09
N TRP A 314 -1.79 0.38 -4.01
CA TRP A 314 -1.54 -0.21 -5.32
C TRP A 314 -0.51 -1.35 -5.20
N ASN A 315 -0.95 -2.47 -4.61
CA ASN A 315 -0.06 -3.54 -4.19
C ASN A 315 -0.72 -4.94 -4.34
N THR A 316 -0.26 -5.92 -3.61
CA THR A 316 -0.73 -7.30 -3.66
C THR A 316 -1.65 -7.62 -2.47
N ALA A 317 -2.22 -8.82 -2.45
CA ALA A 317 -2.99 -9.33 -1.32
C ALA A 317 -2.24 -9.26 0.03
N LEU A 318 -0.91 -9.39 0.03
CA LEU A 318 -0.09 -9.23 1.24
C LEU A 318 -0.01 -7.78 1.70
N GLY A 319 0.09 -6.83 0.78
CA GLY A 319 0.04 -5.41 1.11
C GLY A 319 -1.33 -5.02 1.67
N LEU A 320 -2.42 -5.42 1.01
CA LEU A 320 -3.78 -5.20 1.54
C LEU A 320 -3.97 -5.84 2.92
N ALA A 321 -3.48 -7.07 3.14
CA ALA A 321 -3.54 -7.70 4.45
C ALA A 321 -2.81 -6.89 5.52
N ALA A 322 -1.64 -6.35 5.20
CA ALA A 322 -0.88 -5.48 6.11
C ALA A 322 -1.63 -4.17 6.43
N ASP A 323 -2.23 -3.53 5.42
CA ASP A 323 -3.05 -2.32 5.61
C ASP A 323 -4.30 -2.60 6.44
N LEU A 324 -4.95 -3.76 6.26
CA LEU A 324 -6.06 -4.21 7.09
C LEU A 324 -5.63 -4.41 8.56
N GLN A 325 -4.49 -5.05 8.80
CA GLN A 325 -3.94 -5.22 10.14
C GLN A 325 -3.63 -3.87 10.81
N LEU A 326 -3.04 -2.93 10.05
CA LEU A 326 -2.74 -1.60 10.54
C LEU A 326 -4.03 -0.78 10.79
N ALA A 327 -5.00 -0.86 9.89
CA ALA A 327 -6.31 -0.21 10.06
C ALA A 327 -7.02 -0.69 11.33
N ALA A 328 -6.87 -1.97 11.67
CA ALA A 328 -7.37 -2.49 12.94
C ALA A 328 -6.63 -1.92 14.14
N ALA A 329 -5.29 -1.79 14.05
CA ALA A 329 -4.44 -1.39 15.17
C ALA A 329 -4.41 0.11 15.44
N MET A 330 -4.83 0.95 14.49
CA MET A 330 -4.78 2.40 14.62
C MET A 330 -6.17 3.02 14.78
N PRO A 331 -6.37 3.92 15.75
CA PRO A 331 -7.63 4.66 15.84
C PRO A 331 -7.83 5.56 14.62
N GLY A 332 -9.10 5.83 14.25
CA GLY A 332 -9.45 6.78 13.19
C GLY A 332 -9.19 6.32 11.74
N VAL A 333 -8.69 5.11 11.50
CA VAL A 333 -8.53 4.57 10.15
C VAL A 333 -9.82 3.90 9.72
N ASP A 334 -10.53 4.49 8.77
CA ASP A 334 -11.88 4.10 8.35
C ASP A 334 -11.96 3.65 6.89
N LEU A 335 -10.90 3.83 6.12
CA LEU A 335 -10.79 3.45 4.71
C LEU A 335 -9.49 2.69 4.44
N VAL A 336 -9.55 1.76 3.48
CA VAL A 336 -8.39 1.09 2.87
C VAL A 336 -8.55 1.05 1.35
N GLU A 337 -7.46 1.05 0.62
CA GLU A 337 -7.48 0.94 -0.83
C GLU A 337 -7.67 -0.51 -1.29
N TYR A 338 -8.53 -0.69 -2.31
CA TYR A 338 -8.73 -1.96 -2.99
C TYR A 338 -8.67 -1.74 -4.50
N ILE A 339 -7.68 -2.29 -5.18
CA ILE A 339 -7.55 -2.12 -6.63
C ILE A 339 -8.60 -2.96 -7.34
N GLY A 340 -9.50 -2.30 -8.06
CA GLY A 340 -10.52 -2.99 -8.84
C GLY A 340 -9.93 -3.77 -10.02
N GLY A 341 -10.14 -5.10 -10.03
CA GLY A 341 -9.71 -5.99 -11.11
C GLY A 341 -8.22 -6.39 -11.06
N SER A 342 -7.58 -6.26 -9.91
CA SER A 342 -6.22 -6.72 -9.72
C SER A 342 -6.16 -8.21 -9.40
N ALA A 343 -5.60 -9.01 -10.31
CA ALA A 343 -5.35 -10.42 -10.07
C ALA A 343 -4.41 -10.65 -8.86
N TYR A 344 -3.53 -9.70 -8.56
CA TYR A 344 -2.64 -9.78 -7.40
C TYR A 344 -3.35 -9.56 -6.06
N LEU A 345 -4.57 -9.01 -6.06
CA LEU A 345 -5.45 -9.00 -4.89
C LEU A 345 -6.38 -10.22 -4.86
N ASP A 346 -6.93 -10.58 -6.01
CA ASP A 346 -8.06 -11.53 -6.09
C ASP A 346 -7.61 -12.99 -6.22
N ASP A 347 -6.39 -13.25 -6.73
CA ASP A 347 -5.96 -14.59 -7.15
C ASP A 347 -4.54 -14.99 -6.66
N LEU A 348 -4.12 -14.53 -5.48
CA LEU A 348 -2.85 -14.99 -4.87
C LEU A 348 -3.08 -15.80 -3.58
N THR A 349 -4.23 -15.67 -2.94
CA THR A 349 -4.49 -16.26 -1.61
C THR A 349 -5.44 -17.45 -1.69
N GLU A 350 -5.33 -18.37 -0.70
CA GLU A 350 -6.25 -19.51 -0.56
C GLU A 350 -7.70 -19.03 -0.48
N VAL A 351 -7.95 -18.00 0.34
CA VAL A 351 -9.26 -17.37 0.51
C VAL A 351 -9.20 -15.93 0.01
N PRO A 352 -9.91 -15.57 -1.06
CA PRO A 352 -9.98 -14.21 -1.55
C PRO A 352 -10.63 -13.26 -0.53
N PHE A 353 -10.27 -11.96 -0.59
CA PHE A 353 -10.99 -10.94 0.13
C PHE A 353 -12.41 -10.80 -0.41
N ALA A 354 -13.38 -10.67 0.49
CA ALA A 354 -14.79 -10.53 0.11
C ALA A 354 -15.46 -9.41 0.93
N LEU A 355 -16.33 -8.66 0.26
CA LEU A 355 -17.16 -7.66 0.92
C LEU A 355 -18.31 -8.34 1.65
N ASP A 356 -18.64 -7.83 2.84
CA ASP A 356 -19.88 -8.18 3.54
C ASP A 356 -21.09 -7.43 2.95
N ALA A 357 -22.29 -7.67 3.50
CA ALA A 357 -23.53 -7.07 3.04
C ALA A 357 -23.55 -5.52 3.16
N GLU A 358 -22.73 -4.96 4.03
CA GLU A 358 -22.55 -3.51 4.22
C GLU A 358 -21.42 -2.92 3.34
N GLY A 359 -20.76 -3.75 2.53
CA GLY A 359 -19.64 -3.37 1.66
C GLY A 359 -18.33 -3.12 2.44
N MET A 360 -18.12 -3.87 3.51
CA MET A 360 -16.93 -3.78 4.35
C MET A 360 -16.03 -5.01 4.14
N LEU A 361 -14.73 -4.85 4.34
CA LEU A 361 -13.78 -5.95 4.44
C LEU A 361 -13.57 -6.34 5.91
N ALA A 362 -13.62 -7.64 6.19
CA ALA A 362 -13.23 -8.16 7.50
C ALA A 362 -11.71 -8.05 7.69
N ILE A 363 -11.30 -7.70 8.90
CA ILE A 363 -9.89 -7.74 9.28
C ILE A 363 -9.51 -9.21 9.54
N PRO A 364 -8.47 -9.76 8.89
CA PRO A 364 -8.07 -11.15 9.11
C PRO A 364 -7.66 -11.44 10.56
N ASP A 365 -8.13 -12.58 11.09
CA ASP A 365 -7.90 -13.00 12.48
C ASP A 365 -6.81 -14.06 12.65
N ALA A 366 -6.41 -14.71 11.57
CA ALA A 366 -5.37 -15.73 11.63
C ALA A 366 -4.00 -15.13 12.02
N PRO A 367 -3.08 -15.91 12.60
CA PRO A 367 -1.75 -15.45 12.98
C PRO A 367 -0.97 -14.83 11.82
N GLY A 368 -0.12 -13.85 12.12
CA GLY A 368 0.65 -13.10 11.14
C GLY A 368 -0.18 -12.03 10.45
N LEU A 369 0.01 -11.86 9.14
CA LEU A 369 -0.82 -10.97 8.31
C LEU A 369 -2.25 -11.49 8.17
N GLY A 370 -2.49 -12.75 8.56
CA GLY A 370 -3.82 -13.34 8.60
C GLY A 370 -4.31 -13.90 7.27
N VAL A 371 -3.45 -13.96 6.25
CA VAL A 371 -3.75 -14.54 4.94
C VAL A 371 -2.71 -15.61 4.58
N ARG A 372 -3.08 -16.53 3.70
CA ARG A 372 -2.19 -17.55 3.17
C ARG A 372 -2.11 -17.45 1.67
N LEU A 373 -0.90 -17.45 1.13
CA LEU A 373 -0.67 -17.58 -0.30
C LEU A 373 -0.99 -19.00 -0.75
N ASP A 374 -1.61 -19.12 -1.92
CA ASP A 374 -1.86 -20.39 -2.60
C ASP A 374 -0.73 -20.64 -3.62
N PRO A 375 0.11 -21.68 -3.45
CA PRO A 375 1.22 -21.94 -4.34
C PRO A 375 0.82 -22.13 -5.80
N ASP A 376 -0.31 -22.80 -6.08
CA ASP A 376 -0.79 -23.05 -7.43
C ASP A 376 -1.27 -21.76 -8.11
N LYS A 377 -1.86 -20.83 -7.36
CA LYS A 377 -2.25 -19.51 -7.85
C LYS A 377 -1.02 -18.63 -8.08
N VAL A 378 -0.09 -18.59 -7.11
CA VAL A 378 1.17 -17.86 -7.24
C VAL A 378 1.98 -18.33 -8.44
N ALA A 379 1.96 -19.64 -8.75
CA ALA A 379 2.65 -20.21 -9.91
C ALA A 379 2.21 -19.63 -11.27
N LYS A 380 1.03 -19.05 -11.35
CA LYS A 380 0.55 -18.38 -12.57
C LYS A 380 1.34 -17.09 -12.87
N TYR A 381 1.90 -16.48 -11.84
CA TYR A 381 2.51 -15.13 -11.91
C TYR A 381 4.02 -15.13 -11.69
N THR A 382 4.63 -16.23 -11.23
CA THR A 382 6.08 -16.30 -11.04
C THR A 382 6.61 -17.72 -11.22
N PRO A 383 7.75 -17.91 -11.90
CA PRO A 383 8.41 -19.22 -11.96
C PRO A 383 9.14 -19.59 -10.66
N ARG A 384 9.25 -18.67 -9.69
CA ARG A 384 10.05 -18.83 -8.46
C ARG A 384 9.25 -19.37 -7.27
N VAL A 385 8.14 -20.07 -7.52
CA VAL A 385 7.25 -20.60 -6.47
C VAL A 385 7.99 -21.52 -5.51
N ALA A 386 8.79 -22.47 -6.05
CA ALA A 386 9.54 -23.38 -5.21
C ALA A 386 10.44 -22.65 -4.19
N GLU A 387 11.12 -21.59 -4.63
CA GLU A 387 12.00 -20.82 -3.76
C GLU A 387 11.23 -20.03 -2.67
N LEU A 388 10.00 -19.59 -2.97
CA LEU A 388 9.15 -18.90 -2.00
C LEU A 388 8.65 -19.83 -0.88
N PHE A 389 8.30 -21.07 -1.23
CA PHE A 389 7.61 -21.95 -0.29
C PHE A 389 8.52 -23.04 0.31
N ASP A 390 9.67 -23.36 -0.31
CA ASP A 390 10.59 -24.38 0.16
C ASP A 390 11.68 -23.77 1.08
N ALA A 391 11.51 -23.99 2.36
CA ALA A 391 12.49 -23.57 3.37
C ALA A 391 13.80 -24.39 3.31
N GLY A 392 13.84 -25.51 2.57
CA GLY A 392 14.95 -26.47 2.53
C GLY A 392 15.81 -26.47 1.26
N ALA A 393 15.44 -25.74 0.21
CA ALA A 393 16.14 -25.78 -1.08
C ALA A 393 17.34 -24.82 -1.16
N GLY A 394 18.28 -24.91 -0.21
CA GLY A 394 19.44 -24.03 -0.19
C GLY A 394 20.48 -24.39 0.85
N ALA A 395 21.05 -25.59 0.73
CA ALA A 395 22.30 -25.96 1.41
C ALA A 395 23.39 -26.27 0.38
#